data_35bba6ccd85121cae813546554150127
#
_entry.id   35bba6ccd85121cae813546554150127
#
_cell.length_a   1.000
_cell.length_b   1.000
_cell.length_c   1.000
_cell.angle_alpha   90.00
_cell.angle_beta   90.00
_cell.angle_gamma   90.00
#
_symmetry.space_group_name_H-M   'P 1'
#
loop_
_entity.id
_entity.type
_entity.pdbx_description
1 polymer ?
#
loop_
_entity_poly.entity_id
_entity_poly.type
_entity_poly.pdbx_seq_one_letter_code
_entity_poly.pdbx_strand_id
1 'polypeptide(L)'
;FFGTYIRNALNAPETGMFRIGLNESTGEADWLIDHVSHHRFDEFKRKFKFEEQYPRLPNDYPIMILGQPNGNFQYDDKRTFDTYVKEEIMPVLLEKTDRVIIFRQHPMVTAKPNLDGVDFQKADRARRTLLKDMLYCSAVVTHSSSGAVEALVEGLPTFATSPRCIAYEACGDLNDIVEPFDWSKREKAMWKWAHTTWSIEEFANPELIDSYIQRAKDKGYL
;
A
#
# COMPACT_ATOMS: atom_id res chain seq x y z
N PHE A 1 -18.35 -8.95 2.96
CA PHE A 1 -16.92 -9.03 2.65
C PHE A 1 -16.55 -7.89 1.72
N PHE A 2 -15.39 -7.29 1.96
CA PHE A 2 -14.81 -6.26 1.12
C PHE A 2 -13.43 -6.72 0.66
N GLY A 3 -13.02 -6.30 -0.52
CA GLY A 3 -11.74 -6.68 -1.08
C GLY A 3 -10.89 -5.48 -1.47
N THR A 4 -9.59 -5.59 -1.31
CA THR A 4 -8.62 -4.66 -1.84
C THR A 4 -7.58 -5.40 -2.68
N TYR A 5 -6.95 -4.69 -3.61
CA TYR A 5 -5.95 -5.27 -4.49
C TYR A 5 -4.56 -4.94 -3.98
N ILE A 6 -3.70 -5.95 -4.01
CA ILE A 6 -2.26 -5.78 -4.05
C ILE A 6 -1.84 -6.11 -5.47
N ARG A 7 -1.28 -5.17 -6.19
CA ARG A 7 -1.15 -5.18 -7.64
C ARG A 7 -2.49 -5.48 -8.31
N ASN A 8 -2.85 -4.74 -9.32
CA ASN A 8 -4.17 -4.88 -9.94
C ASN A 8 -4.35 -6.27 -10.58
N ALA A 9 -5.02 -7.16 -9.86
CA ALA A 9 -5.24 -8.53 -10.26
C ALA A 9 -6.01 -8.68 -11.58
N LEU A 10 -6.79 -7.67 -11.98
CA LEU A 10 -7.50 -7.68 -13.25
C LEU A 10 -6.61 -7.35 -14.46
N ASN A 11 -5.56 -6.54 -14.24
CA ASN A 11 -4.64 -6.12 -15.31
C ASN A 11 -3.32 -6.90 -15.32
N ALA A 12 -3.02 -7.61 -14.23
CA ALA A 12 -1.84 -8.45 -14.07
C ALA A 12 -2.23 -9.71 -13.28
N PRO A 13 -3.02 -10.61 -13.86
CA PRO A 13 -3.57 -11.77 -13.15
C PRO A 13 -2.48 -12.69 -12.57
N GLU A 14 -1.33 -12.75 -13.24
CA GLU A 14 -0.18 -13.57 -12.80
C GLU A 14 0.50 -13.04 -11.55
N THR A 15 0.34 -11.75 -11.24
CA THR A 15 0.96 -11.11 -10.06
C THR A 15 -0.03 -10.43 -9.13
N GLY A 16 -1.26 -10.23 -9.59
CA GLY A 16 -2.29 -9.57 -8.83
C GLY A 16 -2.85 -10.44 -7.72
N MET A 17 -3.12 -9.84 -6.57
CA MET A 17 -3.67 -10.51 -5.40
C MET A 17 -4.79 -9.69 -4.78
N PHE A 18 -5.75 -10.38 -4.18
CA PHE A 18 -6.84 -9.79 -3.42
C PHE A 18 -6.63 -10.04 -1.94
N ARG A 19 -6.93 -9.05 -1.14
CA ARG A 19 -7.18 -9.22 0.29
C ARG A 19 -8.68 -9.08 0.55
N ILE A 20 -9.21 -9.94 1.40
CA ILE A 20 -10.60 -9.90 1.83
C ILE A 20 -10.63 -9.46 3.28
N GLY A 21 -11.43 -8.45 3.58
CA GLY A 21 -11.75 -8.03 4.93
C GLY A 21 -13.23 -8.24 5.25
N LEU A 22 -13.56 -8.34 6.52
CA LEU A 22 -14.92 -8.30 7.03
C LEU A 22 -15.23 -6.86 7.44
N ASN A 23 -16.36 -6.31 6.99
CA ASN A 23 -16.82 -4.94 7.25
C ASN A 23 -15.97 -3.82 6.63
N GLU A 24 -14.71 -4.06 6.28
CA GLU A 24 -13.83 -3.06 5.69
C GLU A 24 -12.99 -3.66 4.55
N SER A 25 -12.72 -2.86 3.51
CA SER A 25 -11.88 -3.30 2.38
C SER A 25 -10.40 -3.39 2.74
N THR A 26 -9.99 -2.69 3.79
CA THR A 26 -8.61 -2.61 4.27
C THR A 26 -8.43 -3.18 5.67
N GLY A 27 -9.52 -3.64 6.28
CA GLY A 27 -9.59 -4.10 7.66
C GLY A 27 -8.66 -5.27 7.97
N GLU A 28 -8.53 -5.56 9.24
CA GLU A 28 -7.75 -6.67 9.76
C GLU A 28 -8.25 -8.00 9.19
N ALA A 29 -7.35 -8.75 8.57
CA ALA A 29 -7.62 -10.08 8.08
C ALA A 29 -6.85 -11.15 8.88
N ASP A 30 -6.31 -10.79 10.04
CA ASP A 30 -5.49 -11.66 10.88
C ASP A 30 -6.28 -12.89 11.37
N TRP A 31 -7.60 -12.77 11.52
CA TRP A 31 -8.50 -13.86 11.85
C TRP A 31 -8.56 -14.96 10.76
N LEU A 32 -8.03 -14.67 9.55
CA LEU A 32 -7.93 -15.66 8.46
C LEU A 32 -6.67 -16.52 8.56
N ILE A 33 -5.72 -16.15 9.42
CA ILE A 33 -4.43 -16.86 9.57
C ILE A 33 -4.61 -18.04 10.53
N ASP A 34 -5.09 -19.19 10.02
CA ASP A 34 -5.18 -20.40 10.84
C ASP A 34 -4.06 -21.41 10.58
N HIS A 35 -3.44 -21.35 9.42
CA HIS A 35 -2.40 -22.28 9.04
C HIS A 35 -1.17 -21.55 8.54
N VAL A 36 -0.10 -21.68 9.30
CA VAL A 36 1.22 -21.19 8.92
C VAL A 36 1.80 -22.08 7.84
N SER A 37 1.94 -21.60 6.64
CA SER A 37 2.60 -22.31 5.55
C SER A 37 3.83 -21.54 5.08
N HIS A 38 5.02 -22.03 5.41
CA HIS A 38 6.26 -21.48 4.88
C HIS A 38 6.27 -21.48 3.34
N HIS A 39 5.71 -22.51 2.73
CA HIS A 39 5.59 -22.61 1.28
C HIS A 39 4.83 -21.42 0.68
N ARG A 40 3.71 -20.99 1.31
CA ARG A 40 2.93 -19.83 0.85
C ARG A 40 3.72 -18.53 0.93
N PHE A 41 4.49 -18.35 1.99
CA PHE A 41 5.36 -17.19 2.12
C PHE A 41 6.50 -17.19 1.10
N ASP A 42 7.10 -18.35 0.83
CA ASP A 42 8.14 -18.48 -0.19
C ASP A 42 7.61 -18.24 -1.60
N GLU A 43 6.39 -18.69 -1.88
CA GLU A 43 5.70 -18.34 -3.13
C GLU A 43 5.42 -16.85 -3.24
N PHE A 44 4.96 -16.23 -2.17
CA PHE A 44 4.73 -14.79 -2.11
C PHE A 44 6.02 -14.02 -2.40
N LYS A 45 7.11 -14.34 -1.72
CA LYS A 45 8.43 -13.73 -1.95
C LYS A 45 8.87 -13.87 -3.42
N ARG A 46 8.73 -15.07 -3.99
CA ARG A 46 9.08 -15.32 -5.40
C ARG A 46 8.20 -14.54 -6.37
N LYS A 47 6.90 -14.50 -6.12
CA LYS A 47 5.92 -13.78 -6.95
C LYS A 47 6.18 -12.29 -6.98
N PHE A 48 6.55 -11.71 -5.85
CA PHE A 48 6.86 -10.29 -5.73
C PHE A 48 8.34 -9.96 -5.93
N LYS A 49 9.19 -10.95 -6.24
CA LYS A 49 10.65 -10.80 -6.37
C LYS A 49 11.25 -10.10 -5.16
N PHE A 50 10.84 -10.54 -3.98
CA PHE A 50 11.29 -9.98 -2.73
C PHE A 50 12.79 -10.23 -2.55
N GLU A 51 13.56 -9.16 -2.50
CA GLU A 51 14.98 -9.18 -2.17
C GLU A 51 15.18 -8.81 -0.70
N GLU A 52 16.04 -9.53 -0.02
CA GLU A 52 16.36 -9.26 1.40
C GLU A 52 17.17 -7.98 1.56
N GLN A 53 17.92 -7.58 0.51
CA GLN A 53 18.68 -6.34 0.49
C GLN A 53 17.81 -5.18 0.02
N TYR A 54 17.74 -4.16 0.85
CA TYR A 54 17.00 -2.96 0.55
C TYR A 54 17.87 -1.99 -0.23
N PRO A 55 17.49 -1.58 -1.43
CA PRO A 55 18.21 -0.54 -2.14
C PRO A 55 18.11 0.75 -1.32
N ARG A 56 19.26 1.19 -0.81
CA ARG A 56 19.36 2.52 -0.21
C ARG A 56 19.57 3.52 -1.33
N LEU A 57 18.49 4.17 -1.76
CA LEU A 57 18.65 5.34 -2.58
C LEU A 57 19.23 6.48 -1.72
N PRO A 58 20.11 7.30 -2.29
CA PRO A 58 20.61 8.49 -1.62
C PRO A 58 19.46 9.36 -1.08
N ASN A 59 19.69 9.98 0.07
CA ASN A 59 18.66 10.82 0.73
C ASN A 59 18.29 12.08 -0.07
N ASP A 60 19.00 12.40 -1.16
CA ASP A 60 18.71 13.50 -2.08
C ASP A 60 17.65 13.16 -3.14
N TYR A 61 17.26 11.88 -3.25
CA TYR A 61 16.18 11.51 -4.17
C TYR A 61 14.81 12.01 -3.66
N PRO A 62 13.88 12.28 -4.60
CA PRO A 62 12.55 12.80 -4.26
C PRO A 62 11.75 11.90 -3.31
N ILE A 63 10.82 12.51 -2.59
CA ILE A 63 9.76 11.83 -1.86
C ILE A 63 8.51 11.81 -2.74
N MET A 64 7.86 10.65 -2.86
CA MET A 64 6.63 10.52 -3.64
C MET A 64 5.39 10.44 -2.74
N ILE A 65 4.45 11.35 -2.93
CA ILE A 65 3.11 11.26 -2.35
C ILE A 65 2.20 10.49 -3.33
N LEU A 66 1.58 9.41 -2.88
CA LEU A 66 0.61 8.65 -3.67
C LEU A 66 -0.77 9.29 -3.58
N GLY A 67 -1.23 9.87 -4.68
CA GLY A 67 -2.58 10.40 -4.80
C GLY A 67 -3.66 9.33 -4.64
N GLN A 68 -4.78 9.70 -4.06
CA GLN A 68 -5.96 8.85 -3.87
C GLN A 68 -7.22 9.49 -4.43
N PRO A 69 -8.21 8.70 -4.90
CA PRO A 69 -9.53 9.23 -5.24
C PRO A 69 -10.24 9.74 -4.00
N ASN A 70 -10.90 10.89 -4.10
CA ASN A 70 -11.64 11.48 -2.97
C ASN A 70 -12.69 10.52 -2.40
N GLY A 71 -13.41 9.78 -3.24
CA GLY A 71 -14.41 8.82 -2.78
C GLY A 71 -13.85 7.76 -1.82
N ASN A 72 -12.64 7.28 -2.05
CA ASN A 72 -11.98 6.33 -1.15
C ASN A 72 -11.44 7.01 0.10
N PHE A 73 -10.86 8.20 -0.07
CA PHE A 73 -10.28 8.97 1.02
C PHE A 73 -11.35 9.46 2.01
N GLN A 74 -12.52 9.91 1.52
CA GLN A 74 -13.59 10.48 2.33
C GLN A 74 -14.30 9.49 3.27
N TYR A 75 -13.98 8.21 3.22
CA TYR A 75 -14.36 7.29 4.30
C TYR A 75 -13.66 7.66 5.62
N ASP A 76 -12.43 8.15 5.54
CA ASP A 76 -11.62 8.50 6.69
C ASP A 76 -11.72 9.98 7.06
N ASP A 77 -11.79 10.83 6.05
CA ASP A 77 -11.77 12.29 6.19
C ASP A 77 -12.82 12.93 5.26
N LYS A 78 -13.48 13.99 5.72
CA LYS A 78 -14.51 14.69 4.93
C LYS A 78 -13.94 15.68 3.93
N ARG A 79 -12.66 16.02 4.05
CA ARG A 79 -11.93 16.89 3.12
C ARG A 79 -11.73 16.21 1.77
N THR A 80 -11.29 16.93 0.77
CA THR A 80 -10.70 16.33 -0.43
C THR A 80 -9.29 15.83 -0.10
N PHE A 81 -8.79 14.87 -0.87
CA PHE A 81 -7.44 14.36 -0.65
C PHE A 81 -6.37 15.46 -0.82
N ASP A 82 -6.55 16.35 -1.80
CA ASP A 82 -5.64 17.47 -2.03
C ASP A 82 -5.60 18.41 -0.82
N THR A 83 -6.76 18.74 -0.24
CA THR A 83 -6.85 19.56 0.98
C THR A 83 -6.12 18.89 2.14
N TYR A 84 -6.32 17.61 2.33
CA TYR A 84 -5.63 16.83 3.36
C TYR A 84 -4.11 16.85 3.15
N VAL A 85 -3.64 16.61 1.93
CA VAL A 85 -2.20 16.65 1.62
C VAL A 85 -1.64 18.02 1.95
N LYS A 86 -2.34 19.11 1.57
CA LYS A 86 -1.92 20.48 1.82
C LYS A 86 -1.86 20.83 3.31
N GLU A 87 -2.79 20.33 4.10
CA GLU A 87 -2.96 20.69 5.51
C GLU A 87 -2.20 19.79 6.48
N GLU A 88 -2.02 18.51 6.14
CA GLU A 88 -1.45 17.51 7.07
C GLU A 88 -0.09 16.96 6.59
N ILE A 89 0.07 16.65 5.31
CA ILE A 89 1.30 16.01 4.82
C ILE A 89 2.36 17.04 4.48
N MET A 90 2.01 18.04 3.69
CA MET A 90 2.98 19.03 3.20
C MET A 90 3.67 19.83 4.31
N PRO A 91 2.97 20.29 5.39
CA PRO A 91 3.65 21.00 6.46
C PRO A 91 4.74 20.17 7.13
N VAL A 92 4.48 18.88 7.37
CA VAL A 92 5.46 17.97 7.98
C VAL A 92 6.66 17.78 7.03
N LEU A 93 6.41 17.52 5.75
CA LEU A 93 7.49 17.32 4.78
C LEU A 93 8.37 18.57 4.64
N LEU A 94 7.77 19.75 4.50
CA LEU A 94 8.49 21.02 4.35
C LEU A 94 9.28 21.42 5.59
N GLU A 95 8.82 21.00 6.79
CA GLU A 95 9.56 21.21 8.04
C GLU A 95 10.78 20.26 8.15
N LYS A 96 10.61 19.01 7.72
CA LYS A 96 11.59 17.94 7.97
C LYS A 96 12.65 17.81 6.88
N THR A 97 12.40 18.26 5.65
CA THR A 97 13.32 17.99 4.54
C THR A 97 13.22 19.00 3.40
N ASP A 98 14.35 19.25 2.74
CA ASP A 98 14.44 20.05 1.52
C ASP A 98 14.35 19.20 0.23
N ARG A 99 14.06 17.90 0.36
CA ARG A 99 13.94 17.00 -0.81
C ARG A 99 12.78 17.41 -1.72
N VAL A 100 12.95 17.20 -3.01
CA VAL A 100 11.87 17.37 -3.98
C VAL A 100 10.69 16.48 -3.62
N ILE A 101 9.50 17.02 -3.61
CA ILE A 101 8.26 16.31 -3.35
C ILE A 101 7.53 16.11 -4.66
N ILE A 102 7.27 14.86 -5.02
CA ILE A 102 6.50 14.49 -6.21
C ILE A 102 5.10 14.06 -5.77
N PHE A 103 4.06 14.68 -6.28
CA PHE A 103 2.70 14.20 -6.15
C PHE A 103 2.33 13.35 -7.36
N ARG A 104 2.23 12.03 -7.17
CA ARG A 104 1.82 11.10 -8.20
C ARG A 104 0.31 10.91 -8.18
N GLN A 105 -0.35 11.42 -9.21
CA GLN A 105 -1.80 11.32 -9.35
C GLN A 105 -2.28 9.87 -9.41
N HIS A 106 -3.42 9.59 -8.76
CA HIS A 106 -4.07 8.29 -8.91
C HIS A 106 -4.63 8.14 -10.35
N PRO A 107 -4.48 6.97 -10.98
CA PRO A 107 -4.89 6.78 -12.38
C PRO A 107 -6.39 6.96 -12.65
N MET A 108 -7.25 6.90 -11.64
CA MET A 108 -8.69 7.17 -11.76
C MET A 108 -9.06 8.65 -11.59
N VAL A 109 -8.10 9.50 -11.19
CA VAL A 109 -8.31 10.94 -11.00
C VAL A 109 -7.83 11.67 -12.25
N THR A 110 -8.66 12.52 -12.83
CA THR A 110 -8.33 13.29 -14.05
C THR A 110 -7.94 14.74 -13.75
N ALA A 111 -8.48 15.30 -12.67
CA ALA A 111 -8.19 16.66 -12.27
C ALA A 111 -6.76 16.79 -11.73
N LYS A 112 -6.06 17.86 -12.12
CA LYS A 112 -4.77 18.20 -11.53
C LYS A 112 -5.00 18.63 -10.08
N PRO A 113 -4.19 18.18 -9.10
CA PRO A 113 -4.30 18.61 -7.72
C PRO A 113 -3.97 20.11 -7.59
N ASN A 114 -4.62 20.75 -6.64
CA ASN A 114 -4.33 22.15 -6.28
C ASN A 114 -3.31 22.18 -5.13
N LEU A 115 -2.06 21.82 -5.45
CA LEU A 115 -0.95 21.73 -4.50
C LEU A 115 0.21 22.59 -4.98
N ASP A 116 0.69 23.45 -4.11
CA ASP A 116 1.91 24.25 -4.31
C ASP A 116 3.12 23.50 -3.73
N GLY A 117 4.30 23.74 -4.29
CA GLY A 117 5.55 23.17 -3.77
C GLY A 117 5.75 21.70 -4.09
N VAL A 118 4.99 21.12 -5.01
CA VAL A 118 5.14 19.74 -5.45
C VAL A 118 5.34 19.65 -6.96
N ASP A 119 6.18 18.71 -7.39
CA ASP A 119 6.25 18.29 -8.78
C ASP A 119 5.10 17.35 -9.10
N PHE A 120 4.23 17.77 -10.01
CA PHE A 120 3.07 16.98 -10.39
C PHE A 120 3.41 15.92 -11.42
N GLN A 121 3.12 14.66 -11.08
CA GLN A 121 3.26 13.53 -11.98
C GLN A 121 1.91 12.89 -12.29
N LYS A 122 1.49 13.01 -13.56
CA LYS A 122 0.29 12.32 -14.03
C LYS A 122 0.56 10.82 -14.15
N ALA A 123 -0.33 10.01 -13.60
CA ALA A 123 -0.27 8.57 -13.82
C ALA A 123 -0.58 8.24 -15.29
N ASP A 124 0.35 7.57 -15.95
CA ASP A 124 0.17 7.05 -17.30
C ASP A 124 0.21 5.51 -17.26
N ARG A 125 -0.97 4.89 -17.25
CA ARG A 125 -1.11 3.42 -17.20
C ARG A 125 -0.46 2.71 -18.37
N ALA A 126 -0.37 3.36 -19.52
CA ALA A 126 0.17 2.76 -20.73
C ALA A 126 1.70 2.78 -20.80
N ARG A 127 2.33 3.80 -20.18
CA ARG A 127 3.77 4.06 -20.33
C ARG A 127 4.59 3.93 -19.06
N ARG A 128 4.02 4.30 -17.90
CA ARG A 128 4.71 4.30 -16.61
C ARG A 128 3.86 3.63 -15.54
N THR A 129 4.34 2.49 -15.07
CA THR A 129 3.74 1.81 -13.91
C THR A 129 4.15 2.53 -12.62
N LEU A 130 3.40 2.32 -11.55
CA LEU A 130 3.75 2.82 -10.22
C LEU A 130 5.17 2.42 -9.81
N LEU A 131 5.55 1.17 -10.05
CA LEU A 131 6.88 0.65 -9.75
C LEU A 131 8.00 1.44 -10.43
N LYS A 132 7.84 1.74 -11.73
CA LYS A 132 8.85 2.53 -12.47
C LYS A 132 8.98 3.94 -11.92
N ASP A 133 7.90 4.53 -11.45
CA ASP A 133 7.93 5.86 -10.86
C ASP A 133 8.63 5.83 -9.50
N MET A 134 8.37 4.80 -8.69
CA MET A 134 8.99 4.60 -7.37
C MET A 134 10.50 4.41 -7.42
N LEU A 135 11.05 3.82 -8.49
CA LEU A 135 12.50 3.58 -8.64
C LEU A 135 13.34 4.86 -8.58
N TYR A 136 12.75 6.03 -8.71
CA TYR A 136 13.43 7.32 -8.66
C TYR A 136 13.10 8.11 -7.41
N CYS A 137 12.60 7.44 -6.36
CA CYS A 137 12.22 8.07 -5.10
C CYS A 137 12.97 7.45 -3.93
N SER A 138 13.28 8.25 -2.92
CA SER A 138 13.90 7.79 -1.68
C SER A 138 12.88 7.31 -0.64
N ALA A 139 11.64 7.75 -0.77
CA ALA A 139 10.55 7.38 0.13
C ALA A 139 9.18 7.55 -0.54
N VAL A 140 8.20 6.88 0.01
CA VAL A 140 6.79 6.97 -0.39
C VAL A 140 5.94 7.39 0.80
N VAL A 141 5.06 8.36 0.58
CA VAL A 141 4.06 8.82 1.55
C VAL A 141 2.68 8.54 1.00
N THR A 142 1.79 8.04 1.83
CA THR A 142 0.41 7.80 1.46
C THR A 142 -0.53 7.91 2.65
N HIS A 143 -1.82 8.10 2.41
CA HIS A 143 -2.83 7.96 3.46
C HIS A 143 -3.17 6.48 3.68
N SER A 144 -3.82 5.83 2.71
CA SER A 144 -4.26 4.44 2.82
C SER A 144 -4.15 3.64 1.51
N SER A 145 -3.30 4.08 0.57
CA SER A 145 -3.15 3.41 -0.72
C SER A 145 -2.50 2.03 -0.59
N SER A 146 -3.03 1.05 -1.30
CA SER A 146 -2.38 -0.26 -1.47
C SER A 146 -1.02 -0.20 -2.17
N GLY A 147 -0.70 0.92 -2.83
CA GLY A 147 0.63 1.20 -3.36
C GLY A 147 1.73 1.22 -2.28
N ALA A 148 1.37 1.38 -1.00
CA ALA A 148 2.30 1.22 0.12
C ALA A 148 2.88 -0.20 0.20
N VAL A 149 2.07 -1.23 -0.09
CA VAL A 149 2.56 -2.62 -0.14
C VAL A 149 3.59 -2.77 -1.26
N GLU A 150 3.31 -2.20 -2.44
CA GLU A 150 4.24 -2.25 -3.57
C GLU A 150 5.56 -1.54 -3.25
N ALA A 151 5.49 -0.38 -2.60
CA ALA A 151 6.67 0.36 -2.18
C ALA A 151 7.53 -0.44 -1.17
N LEU A 152 6.90 -1.00 -0.15
CA LEU A 152 7.60 -1.84 0.84
C LEU A 152 8.18 -3.10 0.23
N VAL A 153 7.48 -3.75 -0.70
CA VAL A 153 8.00 -4.91 -1.44
C VAL A 153 9.24 -4.55 -2.24
N GLU A 154 9.27 -3.39 -2.86
CA GLU A 154 10.44 -2.91 -3.63
C GLU A 154 11.56 -2.34 -2.75
N GLY A 155 11.42 -2.37 -1.43
CA GLY A 155 12.45 -1.89 -0.51
C GLY A 155 12.50 -0.36 -0.37
N LEU A 156 11.39 0.33 -0.57
CA LEU A 156 11.29 1.78 -0.37
C LEU A 156 10.74 2.11 1.02
N PRO A 157 11.39 2.99 1.79
CA PRO A 157 10.82 3.57 2.98
C PRO A 157 9.42 4.10 2.72
N THR A 158 8.44 3.68 3.50
CA THR A 158 7.04 3.99 3.26
C THR A 158 6.38 4.49 4.53
N PHE A 159 5.66 5.61 4.42
CA PHE A 159 5.01 6.31 5.52
C PHE A 159 3.52 6.42 5.23
N ALA A 160 2.70 5.86 6.12
CA ALA A 160 1.25 5.87 5.98
C ALA A 160 0.61 6.68 7.12
N THR A 161 -0.30 7.58 6.76
CA THR A 161 -0.96 8.47 7.74
C THR A 161 -2.28 7.93 8.27
N SER A 162 -2.77 6.80 7.74
CA SER A 162 -4.02 6.18 8.20
C SER A 162 -3.79 4.73 8.63
N PRO A 163 -4.31 4.32 9.81
CA PRO A 163 -4.32 2.92 10.23
C PRO A 163 -5.14 2.01 9.30
N ARG A 164 -5.96 2.56 8.42
CA ARG A 164 -6.66 1.80 7.38
C ARG A 164 -5.77 1.40 6.21
N CYS A 165 -4.55 1.91 6.13
CA CYS A 165 -3.60 1.43 5.14
C CYS A 165 -3.28 -0.05 5.41
N ILE A 166 -3.45 -0.90 4.41
CA ILE A 166 -3.15 -2.35 4.53
C ILE A 166 -1.70 -2.61 4.97
N ALA A 167 -0.80 -1.67 4.71
CA ALA A 167 0.62 -1.75 5.04
C ALA A 167 0.99 -0.99 6.32
N TYR A 168 0.04 -0.40 7.03
CA TYR A 168 0.28 0.55 8.13
C TYR A 168 1.27 0.03 9.18
N GLU A 169 1.14 -1.23 9.59
CA GLU A 169 1.99 -1.82 10.61
C GLU A 169 3.49 -1.93 10.20
N ALA A 170 3.78 -1.89 8.90
CA ALA A 170 5.14 -1.90 8.36
C ALA A 170 5.61 -0.51 7.91
N CYS A 171 4.75 0.51 7.97
CA CYS A 171 5.09 1.88 7.61
C CYS A 171 5.73 2.62 8.78
N GLY A 172 6.54 3.63 8.45
CA GLY A 172 7.07 4.59 9.41
C GLY A 172 6.05 5.67 9.76
N ASP A 173 6.30 6.40 10.85
CA ASP A 173 5.64 7.66 11.15
C ASP A 173 6.17 8.76 10.22
N LEU A 174 5.27 9.59 9.69
CA LEU A 174 5.66 10.67 8.79
C LEU A 174 6.62 11.68 9.44
N ASN A 175 6.53 11.85 10.75
CA ASN A 175 7.43 12.72 11.49
C ASN A 175 8.90 12.23 11.49
N ASP A 176 9.11 10.94 11.23
CA ASP A 176 10.41 10.29 11.18
C ASP A 176 10.93 10.12 9.74
N ILE A 177 10.43 10.90 8.78
CA ILE A 177 10.73 10.76 7.33
C ILE A 177 12.21 10.92 6.99
N VAL A 178 13.01 11.54 7.84
CA VAL A 178 14.46 11.73 7.68
C VAL A 178 15.29 10.74 8.49
N GLU A 179 14.67 10.03 9.41
CA GLU A 179 15.32 9.03 10.24
C GLU A 179 15.55 7.71 9.47
N PRO A 180 16.48 6.86 9.91
CA PRO A 180 16.63 5.53 9.35
C PRO A 180 15.33 4.74 9.44
N PHE A 181 14.85 4.21 8.30
CA PHE A 181 13.61 3.46 8.26
C PHE A 181 13.73 2.13 9.01
N ASP A 182 12.74 1.83 9.86
CA ASP A 182 12.67 0.55 10.61
C ASP A 182 12.14 -0.58 9.71
N TRP A 183 13.05 -1.38 9.19
CA TRP A 183 12.73 -2.53 8.34
C TRP A 183 12.29 -3.78 9.10
N SER A 184 12.40 -3.80 10.41
CA SER A 184 12.12 -5.01 11.22
C SER A 184 10.69 -5.52 11.09
N LYS A 185 9.74 -4.62 10.80
CA LYS A 185 8.31 -4.94 10.65
C LYS A 185 7.94 -5.44 9.26
N ARG A 186 8.80 -5.21 8.25
CA ARG A 186 8.48 -5.49 6.85
C ARG A 186 8.25 -6.97 6.59
N GLU A 187 9.15 -7.83 7.01
CA GLU A 187 9.04 -9.27 6.79
C GLU A 187 7.80 -9.85 7.46
N LYS A 188 7.53 -9.43 8.70
CA LYS A 188 6.33 -9.84 9.43
C LYS A 188 5.04 -9.42 8.71
N ALA A 189 4.98 -8.19 8.20
CA ALA A 189 3.84 -7.71 7.43
C ALA A 189 3.68 -8.48 6.11
N MET A 190 4.78 -8.74 5.41
CA MET A 190 4.75 -9.54 4.18
C MET A 190 4.31 -10.97 4.43
N TRP A 191 4.73 -11.56 5.54
CA TRP A 191 4.24 -12.86 5.96
C TRP A 191 2.73 -12.85 6.18
N LYS A 192 2.18 -11.85 6.87
CA LYS A 192 0.73 -11.65 7.02
C LYS A 192 0.04 -11.51 5.66
N TRP A 193 0.59 -10.68 4.76
CA TRP A 193 -0.01 -10.50 3.43
C TRP A 193 -0.01 -11.80 2.64
N ALA A 194 1.05 -12.59 2.69
CA ALA A 194 1.09 -13.90 2.05
C ALA A 194 -0.06 -14.82 2.48
N HIS A 195 -0.46 -14.74 3.76
CA HIS A 195 -1.50 -15.60 4.32
C HIS A 195 -2.92 -14.98 4.29
N THR A 196 -3.04 -13.71 3.91
CA THR A 196 -4.31 -12.99 3.88
C THR A 196 -4.68 -12.45 2.49
N THR A 197 -3.90 -12.80 1.46
CA THR A 197 -4.17 -12.39 0.09
C THR A 197 -4.18 -13.60 -0.84
N TRP A 198 -4.98 -13.54 -1.88
CA TRP A 198 -5.21 -14.64 -2.82
C TRP A 198 -5.15 -14.15 -4.26
N SER A 199 -4.65 -15.01 -5.15
CA SER A 199 -4.76 -14.81 -6.59
C SER A 199 -6.22 -14.95 -7.04
N ILE A 200 -6.52 -14.52 -8.27
CA ILE A 200 -7.85 -14.72 -8.87
C ILE A 200 -8.19 -16.21 -8.95
N GLU A 201 -7.21 -17.05 -9.30
CA GLU A 201 -7.40 -18.50 -9.43
C GLU A 201 -7.72 -19.14 -8.08
N GLU A 202 -6.98 -18.81 -7.03
CA GLU A 202 -7.26 -19.27 -5.68
C GLU A 202 -8.64 -18.81 -5.21
N PHE A 203 -8.99 -17.55 -5.52
CA PHE A 203 -10.27 -16.96 -5.13
C PHE A 203 -11.47 -17.58 -5.85
N ALA A 204 -11.26 -18.13 -7.05
CA ALA A 204 -12.29 -18.86 -7.78
C ALA A 204 -12.58 -20.25 -7.19
N ASN A 205 -11.77 -20.73 -6.23
CA ASN A 205 -12.02 -22.00 -5.55
C ASN A 205 -13.14 -21.83 -4.49
N PRO A 206 -14.30 -22.49 -4.65
CA PRO A 206 -15.40 -22.41 -3.68
C PRO A 206 -15.00 -22.81 -2.26
N GLU A 207 -14.12 -23.78 -2.10
CA GLU A 207 -13.66 -24.25 -0.78
C GLU A 207 -12.96 -23.15 0.02
N LEU A 208 -12.27 -22.22 -0.65
CA LEU A 208 -11.67 -21.06 0.00
C LEU A 208 -12.75 -20.16 0.61
N ILE A 209 -13.79 -19.87 -0.15
CA ILE A 209 -14.91 -19.03 0.31
C ILE A 209 -15.67 -19.70 1.44
N ASP A 210 -15.96 -20.98 1.32
CA ASP A 210 -16.64 -21.76 2.37
C ASP A 210 -15.82 -21.79 3.65
N SER A 211 -14.50 -21.95 3.54
CA SER A 211 -13.60 -21.90 4.70
C SER A 211 -13.66 -20.54 5.40
N TYR A 212 -13.74 -19.45 4.65
CA TYR A 212 -13.88 -18.11 5.21
C TYR A 212 -15.20 -17.88 5.92
N ILE A 213 -16.28 -18.32 5.31
CA ILE A 213 -17.60 -18.23 5.92
C ILE A 213 -17.63 -19.01 7.24
N GLN A 214 -17.06 -20.22 7.22
CA GLN A 214 -17.00 -21.05 8.43
C GLN A 214 -16.18 -20.39 9.54
N ARG A 215 -15.00 -19.88 9.23
CA ARG A 215 -14.15 -19.17 10.21
C ARG A 215 -14.84 -17.92 10.77
N ALA A 216 -15.51 -17.15 9.91
CA ALA A 216 -16.27 -15.98 10.35
C ALA A 216 -17.37 -16.38 11.36
N LYS A 217 -18.05 -17.51 11.13
CA LYS A 217 -19.03 -18.07 12.08
C LYS A 217 -18.38 -18.51 13.39
N ASP A 218 -17.27 -19.25 13.31
CA ASP A 218 -16.55 -19.76 14.48
C ASP A 218 -16.03 -18.64 15.39
N LYS A 219 -15.73 -17.48 14.79
CA LYS A 219 -15.31 -16.26 15.49
C LYS A 219 -16.45 -15.34 15.89
N GLY A 220 -17.70 -15.69 15.58
CA GLY A 220 -18.88 -14.89 15.93
C GLY A 220 -19.08 -13.62 15.11
N TYR A 221 -18.53 -13.56 13.90
CA TYR A 221 -18.71 -12.45 12.97
C TYR A 221 -19.94 -12.63 12.06
N LEU A 222 -20.46 -13.84 11.95
CA LEU A 222 -21.66 -14.22 11.18
C LEU A 222 -22.59 -15.08 12.03
#